data_647f91e26579565aacb5141b1fb97c4c
#
_entry.id   647f91e26579565aacb5141b1fb97c4c
#
_cell.length_a   1.000
_cell.length_b   1.000
_cell.length_c   1.000
_cell.angle_alpha   90.00
_cell.angle_beta   90.00
_cell.angle_gamma   90.00
#
_symmetry.space_group_name_H-M   'P 1'
#
loop_
_entity.id
_entity.type
_entity.pdbx_description
1 polymer ?
#
loop_
_entity_poly.entity_id
_entity_poly.type
_entity_poly.pdbx_seq_one_letter_code
_entity_poly.pdbx_strand_id
1 'polypeptide(L)'
;YGLNEGLLPKEKFLPVVEKGWKALLSAVEEDGKLGYVQPIGADPKKVTRNMTEVYGPGAFLLAGTEMYRMAEDAPKQNATIPQNRIQEIAAMLPDRPQGIGRSYKDRTFWNKIKESDDAKQLLEKEAPALLKQGMPPFVDSLYLHLNKTNVRLPGENMMNARYQYLYRLTLAECLENKRRYVPAIEKALVALCSQKPWSIPAHDRGLKNYKGTDYYVDLVVATAGNGIAQCVTMLDDRLSPEVRARVQCAFREKVFRPVYRCLEETKPFWWFTATNNWNSVCLAGVTGAALALLPDKEERAYFVAAAEKYNVYGMKGYADDGYCSEGVGYYNYGFRAYILLREEVYRATQGKIDFFQTPKFVRIARYGKKIQMNEGVCPAYSDCRIGLSPDRFILSYCDRALGVTSAEEQPVLPKGNNLSLHLLELFTSRVAKVGMTDGIRQVL
;
A
#
# COMPACT_ATOMS: atom_id res chain seq x y z
N TYR A 1 -21.10 -9.99 4.12
CA TYR A 1 -20.79 -8.68 3.54
C TYR A 1 -20.31 -7.68 4.61
N GLY A 2 -21.19 -7.27 5.54
CA GLY A 2 -20.84 -6.23 6.52
C GLY A 2 -19.57 -6.52 7.35
N LEU A 3 -19.27 -7.78 7.64
CA LEU A 3 -18.02 -8.19 8.30
C LEU A 3 -16.81 -8.09 7.36
N ASN A 4 -16.95 -8.54 6.12
CA ASN A 4 -15.87 -8.51 5.11
C ASN A 4 -15.50 -7.07 4.72
N GLU A 5 -16.46 -6.16 4.76
CA GLU A 5 -16.26 -4.74 4.46
C GLU A 5 -15.87 -3.91 5.69
N GLY A 6 -15.71 -4.53 6.86
CA GLY A 6 -15.35 -3.81 8.10
C GLY A 6 -16.44 -2.87 8.62
N LEU A 7 -17.68 -3.00 8.14
CA LEU A 7 -18.84 -2.19 8.57
C LEU A 7 -19.42 -2.65 9.90
N LEU A 8 -19.15 -3.89 10.29
CA LEU A 8 -19.65 -4.50 11.52
C LEU A 8 -18.47 -5.01 12.37
N PRO A 9 -18.48 -4.78 13.70
CA PRO A 9 -17.47 -5.30 14.60
C PRO A 9 -17.42 -6.82 14.58
N LYS A 10 -16.25 -7.39 14.22
CA LYS A 10 -16.05 -8.82 14.00
C LYS A 10 -16.32 -9.64 15.26
N GLU A 11 -15.85 -9.18 16.42
CA GLU A 11 -15.99 -9.83 17.71
C GLU A 11 -17.47 -10.04 18.09
N LYS A 12 -18.33 -9.09 17.73
CA LYS A 12 -19.77 -9.12 18.05
C LYS A 12 -20.57 -9.96 17.07
N PHE A 13 -20.28 -9.85 15.79
CA PHE A 13 -21.17 -10.38 14.75
C PHE A 13 -20.69 -11.70 14.12
N LEU A 14 -19.38 -12.01 14.14
CA LEU A 14 -18.86 -13.24 13.56
C LEU A 14 -19.51 -14.51 14.15
N PRO A 15 -19.64 -14.68 15.49
CA PRO A 15 -20.27 -15.88 16.05
C PRO A 15 -21.73 -16.07 15.60
N VAL A 16 -22.46 -14.97 15.40
CA VAL A 16 -23.85 -15.00 14.93
C VAL A 16 -23.92 -15.41 13.45
N VAL A 17 -23.02 -14.87 12.62
CA VAL A 17 -22.93 -15.20 11.20
C VAL A 17 -22.55 -16.68 11.02
N GLU A 18 -21.56 -17.19 11.75
CA GLU A 18 -21.15 -18.59 11.69
C GLU A 18 -22.27 -19.55 12.12
N LYS A 19 -23.01 -19.18 13.19
CA LYS A 19 -24.18 -19.97 13.64
C LYS A 19 -25.27 -19.98 12.56
N GLY A 20 -25.57 -18.81 11.97
CA GLY A 20 -26.54 -18.68 10.89
C GLY A 20 -26.14 -19.47 9.65
N TRP A 21 -24.85 -19.43 9.27
CA TRP A 21 -24.33 -20.19 8.14
C TRP A 21 -24.43 -21.69 8.35
N LYS A 22 -24.09 -22.21 9.52
CA LYS A 22 -24.29 -23.63 9.88
C LYS A 22 -25.75 -24.07 9.76
N ALA A 23 -26.67 -23.22 10.20
CA ALA A 23 -28.12 -23.52 10.05
C ALA A 23 -28.55 -23.55 8.57
N LEU A 24 -28.05 -22.62 7.73
CA LEU A 24 -28.32 -22.64 6.29
C LEU A 24 -27.76 -23.89 5.60
N LEU A 25 -26.54 -24.29 5.95
CA LEU A 25 -25.96 -25.52 5.40
C LEU A 25 -26.78 -26.78 5.77
N SER A 26 -27.34 -26.84 6.99
CA SER A 26 -28.18 -27.95 7.40
C SER A 26 -29.56 -28.01 6.70
N ALA A 27 -29.93 -26.91 6.03
CA ALA A 27 -31.16 -26.83 5.22
C ALA A 27 -30.97 -27.26 3.75
N VAL A 28 -29.74 -27.55 3.34
CA VAL A 28 -29.45 -28.08 2.00
C VAL A 28 -29.65 -29.60 1.99
N GLU A 29 -30.43 -30.10 1.04
CA GLU A 29 -30.68 -31.53 0.82
C GLU A 29 -29.51 -32.20 0.07
N GLU A 30 -29.47 -33.54 0.06
CA GLU A 30 -28.44 -34.30 -0.63
C GLU A 30 -28.40 -34.05 -2.15
N ASP A 31 -29.55 -33.72 -2.72
CA ASP A 31 -29.70 -33.33 -4.13
C ASP A 31 -29.35 -31.87 -4.42
N GLY A 32 -28.92 -31.12 -3.40
CA GLY A 32 -28.55 -29.70 -3.48
C GLY A 32 -29.73 -28.71 -3.35
N LYS A 33 -30.94 -29.19 -3.12
CA LYS A 33 -32.11 -28.33 -2.90
C LYS A 33 -32.05 -27.62 -1.55
N LEU A 34 -32.24 -26.31 -1.53
CA LEU A 34 -32.38 -25.53 -0.27
C LEU A 34 -33.82 -25.62 0.24
N GLY A 35 -33.98 -26.21 1.40
CA GLY A 35 -35.27 -26.32 2.10
C GLY A 35 -35.55 -25.14 3.04
N TYR A 36 -36.72 -25.20 3.71
CA TYR A 36 -37.18 -24.21 4.67
C TYR A 36 -37.32 -22.77 4.12
N VAL A 37 -37.49 -22.59 2.82
CA VAL A 37 -37.71 -21.29 2.19
C VAL A 37 -39.17 -20.97 2.23
N GLN A 38 -39.53 -19.88 2.91
CA GLN A 38 -40.92 -19.43 3.02
C GLN A 38 -41.43 -18.93 1.67
N PRO A 39 -42.65 -19.35 1.23
CA PRO A 39 -43.32 -18.74 0.07
C PRO A 39 -43.53 -17.24 0.25
N ILE A 40 -43.54 -16.49 -0.85
CA ILE A 40 -43.81 -15.06 -0.85
C ILE A 40 -45.28 -14.85 -0.35
N GLY A 41 -45.43 -13.97 0.63
CA GLY A 41 -46.74 -13.64 1.20
C GLY A 41 -46.66 -12.58 2.28
N ALA A 42 -47.80 -11.99 2.64
CA ALA A 42 -47.88 -10.92 3.63
C ALA A 42 -47.58 -11.41 5.06
N ASP A 43 -47.99 -12.63 5.41
CA ASP A 43 -47.86 -13.18 6.76
C ASP A 43 -46.76 -14.26 6.84
N PRO A 44 -45.96 -14.29 7.93
CA PRO A 44 -45.05 -15.39 8.19
C PRO A 44 -45.81 -16.71 8.32
N LYS A 45 -45.38 -17.75 7.60
CA LYS A 45 -45.95 -19.09 7.67
C LYS A 45 -44.95 -20.07 8.25
N LYS A 46 -45.48 -21.14 8.88
CA LYS A 46 -44.64 -22.25 9.31
C LYS A 46 -44.01 -22.91 8.08
N VAL A 47 -42.67 -22.89 7.99
CA VAL A 47 -41.93 -23.53 6.91
C VAL A 47 -41.59 -24.98 7.24
N THR A 48 -41.54 -25.78 6.19
CA THR A 48 -41.10 -27.19 6.27
C THR A 48 -39.88 -27.41 5.39
N ARG A 49 -39.19 -28.51 5.62
CA ARG A 49 -37.97 -28.89 4.88
C ARG A 49 -38.21 -28.95 3.37
N ASN A 50 -39.38 -29.35 2.92
CA ASN A 50 -39.68 -29.48 1.50
C ASN A 50 -40.02 -28.18 0.79
N MET A 51 -40.25 -27.11 1.54
CA MET A 51 -40.56 -25.80 0.95
C MET A 51 -39.32 -25.12 0.41
N THR A 52 -39.36 -24.74 -0.85
CA THR A 52 -38.30 -23.98 -1.53
C THR A 52 -38.90 -22.96 -2.48
N GLU A 53 -38.21 -21.84 -2.68
CA GLU A 53 -38.59 -20.76 -3.58
C GLU A 53 -37.35 -20.25 -4.31
N VAL A 54 -37.49 -19.75 -5.52
CA VAL A 54 -36.37 -19.40 -6.42
C VAL A 54 -35.45 -18.32 -5.85
N TYR A 55 -35.91 -17.42 -4.98
CA TYR A 55 -35.07 -16.41 -4.35
C TYR A 55 -34.19 -16.96 -3.22
N GLY A 56 -34.56 -18.07 -2.60
CA GLY A 56 -33.83 -18.70 -1.50
C GLY A 56 -32.42 -19.14 -1.93
N PRO A 57 -32.26 -19.93 -3.00
CA PRO A 57 -30.93 -20.29 -3.54
C PRO A 57 -30.07 -19.08 -3.92
N GLY A 58 -30.66 -18.02 -4.48
CA GLY A 58 -29.95 -16.79 -4.79
C GLY A 58 -29.34 -16.12 -3.54
N ALA A 59 -30.15 -15.98 -2.48
CA ALA A 59 -29.70 -15.43 -1.20
C ALA A 59 -28.64 -16.33 -0.52
N PHE A 60 -28.83 -17.65 -0.60
CA PHE A 60 -27.87 -18.65 -0.10
C PHE A 60 -26.52 -18.55 -0.79
N LEU A 61 -26.49 -18.45 -2.13
CA LEU A 61 -25.28 -18.30 -2.92
C LEU A 61 -24.55 -17.00 -2.63
N LEU A 62 -25.29 -15.89 -2.47
CA LEU A 62 -24.70 -14.61 -2.04
C LEU A 62 -24.05 -14.72 -0.66
N ALA A 63 -24.74 -15.32 0.32
CA ALA A 63 -24.20 -15.56 1.64
C ALA A 63 -22.97 -16.50 1.59
N GLY A 64 -23.02 -17.55 0.78
CA GLY A 64 -21.92 -18.48 0.54
C GLY A 64 -20.69 -17.80 -0.05
N THR A 65 -20.90 -16.88 -0.99
CA THR A 65 -19.81 -16.06 -1.53
C THR A 65 -19.12 -15.22 -0.45
N GLU A 66 -19.91 -14.62 0.45
CA GLU A 66 -19.32 -13.83 1.55
C GLU A 66 -18.62 -14.70 2.59
N MET A 67 -19.13 -15.90 2.89
CA MET A 67 -18.48 -16.86 3.77
C MET A 67 -17.19 -17.41 3.15
N TYR A 68 -17.19 -17.68 1.84
CA TYR A 68 -16.00 -18.08 1.10
C TYR A 68 -14.92 -16.99 1.14
N ARG A 69 -15.29 -15.73 0.89
CA ARG A 69 -14.40 -14.58 1.00
C ARG A 69 -13.78 -14.46 2.41
N MET A 70 -14.61 -14.63 3.43
CA MET A 70 -14.17 -14.59 4.83
C MET A 70 -13.19 -15.74 5.14
N ALA A 71 -13.42 -16.94 4.60
CA ALA A 71 -12.53 -18.09 4.76
C ALA A 71 -11.22 -17.93 3.95
N GLU A 72 -11.26 -17.30 2.78
CA GLU A 72 -10.04 -16.98 2.01
C GLU A 72 -9.16 -15.93 2.71
N ASP A 73 -9.78 -14.98 3.41
CA ASP A 73 -9.06 -13.93 4.16
C ASP A 73 -8.55 -14.44 5.54
N ALA A 74 -8.92 -15.66 5.96
CA ALA A 74 -8.44 -16.24 7.22
C ALA A 74 -7.05 -16.88 7.07
N PRO A 75 -6.09 -16.64 7.98
CA PRO A 75 -4.77 -17.28 7.94
C PRO A 75 -4.90 -18.81 8.01
N LYS A 76 -4.30 -19.53 7.07
CA LYS A 76 -4.31 -20.99 7.06
C LYS A 76 -3.15 -21.56 7.91
N GLN A 77 -3.36 -22.68 8.62
CA GLN A 77 -2.34 -23.29 9.49
C GLN A 77 -1.04 -23.72 8.76
N ASN A 78 -1.08 -23.87 7.43
CA ASN A 78 0.09 -24.15 6.59
C ASN A 78 0.63 -22.92 5.87
N ALA A 79 0.34 -21.73 6.38
CA ALA A 79 0.73 -20.48 5.78
C ALA A 79 2.25 -20.35 5.62
N THR A 80 2.69 -19.73 4.52
CA THR A 80 4.10 -19.39 4.26
C THR A 80 4.70 -18.52 5.35
N ILE A 81 3.86 -17.75 6.08
CA ILE A 81 4.24 -16.88 7.20
C ILE A 81 3.84 -17.56 8.52
N PRO A 82 4.81 -17.79 9.44
CA PRO A 82 4.54 -18.48 10.71
C PRO A 82 3.60 -17.70 11.63
N GLN A 83 2.57 -18.35 12.16
CA GLN A 83 1.56 -17.71 13.03
C GLN A 83 2.15 -17.14 14.32
N ASN A 84 3.11 -17.84 14.93
CA ASN A 84 3.78 -17.34 16.12
C ASN A 84 4.50 -16.01 15.86
N ARG A 85 5.12 -15.86 14.68
CA ARG A 85 5.79 -14.60 14.31
C ARG A 85 4.77 -13.47 14.09
N ILE A 86 3.61 -13.78 13.51
CA ILE A 86 2.52 -12.81 13.36
C ILE A 86 2.08 -12.31 14.73
N GLN A 87 1.86 -13.20 15.70
CA GLN A 87 1.45 -12.83 17.06
C GLN A 87 2.50 -11.97 17.79
N GLU A 88 3.78 -12.34 17.68
CA GLU A 88 4.89 -11.54 18.22
C GLU A 88 4.89 -10.11 17.66
N ILE A 89 4.75 -9.97 16.34
CA ILE A 89 4.72 -8.67 15.69
C ILE A 89 3.44 -7.90 16.06
N ALA A 90 2.28 -8.56 16.10
CA ALA A 90 1.03 -7.94 16.50
C ALA A 90 1.11 -7.30 17.90
N ALA A 91 1.84 -7.94 18.83
CA ALA A 91 2.09 -7.38 20.17
C ALA A 91 2.96 -6.10 20.15
N MET A 92 3.69 -5.84 19.06
CA MET A 92 4.51 -4.64 18.90
C MET A 92 3.73 -3.48 18.25
N LEU A 93 2.64 -3.79 17.53
CA LEU A 93 1.90 -2.81 16.74
C LEU A 93 0.92 -1.98 17.60
N PRO A 94 0.65 -0.73 17.24
CA PRO A 94 -0.37 0.08 17.90
C PRO A 94 -1.78 -0.48 17.65
N ASP A 95 -2.73 -0.15 18.53
CA ASP A 95 -4.12 -0.63 18.38
C ASP A 95 -4.79 -0.12 17.11
N ARG A 96 -4.51 1.13 16.74
CA ARG A 96 -5.06 1.74 15.54
C ARG A 96 -4.06 1.70 14.38
N PRO A 97 -4.56 1.55 13.13
CA PRO A 97 -3.73 1.69 11.94
C PRO A 97 -2.98 3.03 11.93
N GLN A 98 -1.74 3.00 11.47
CA GLN A 98 -0.90 4.20 11.35
C GLN A 98 -0.09 4.15 10.07
N GLY A 99 -0.17 5.24 9.28
CA GLY A 99 0.74 5.48 8.17
C GLY A 99 1.99 6.24 8.61
N ILE A 100 2.92 6.49 7.68
CA ILE A 100 4.08 7.36 7.92
C ILE A 100 3.68 8.85 7.85
N GLY A 101 2.56 9.16 7.18
CA GLY A 101 2.06 10.51 7.03
C GLY A 101 1.56 11.09 8.36
N ARG A 102 1.86 12.38 8.61
CA ARG A 102 1.33 13.08 9.78
C ARG A 102 -0.11 13.51 9.54
N SER A 103 -0.95 13.30 10.54
CA SER A 103 -2.34 13.76 10.50
C SER A 103 -2.42 15.27 10.23
N TYR A 104 -3.45 15.69 9.49
CA TYR A 104 -3.77 17.12 9.29
C TYR A 104 -3.94 17.88 10.62
N LYS A 105 -4.21 17.17 11.71
CA LYS A 105 -4.36 17.72 13.07
C LYS A 105 -3.04 18.23 13.67
N ASP A 106 -1.90 17.76 13.19
CA ASP A 106 -0.58 18.24 13.62
C ASP A 106 -0.31 19.65 13.06
N ARG A 107 -1.00 20.65 13.65
CA ARG A 107 -0.92 22.03 13.16
C ARG A 107 0.45 22.67 13.32
N THR A 108 1.20 22.25 14.34
CA THR A 108 2.58 22.73 14.54
C THR A 108 3.45 22.37 13.36
N PHE A 109 3.36 21.13 12.91
CA PHE A 109 4.10 20.65 11.74
C PHE A 109 3.61 21.34 10.45
N TRP A 110 2.30 21.26 10.15
CA TRP A 110 1.78 21.74 8.87
C TRP A 110 1.88 23.27 8.71
N ASN A 111 1.74 24.03 9.80
CA ASN A 111 1.93 25.49 9.75
C ASN A 111 3.38 25.84 9.45
N LYS A 112 4.37 25.10 9.98
CA LYS A 112 5.78 25.30 9.64
C LYS A 112 6.04 25.02 8.15
N ILE A 113 5.49 23.93 7.61
CA ILE A 113 5.64 23.58 6.18
C ILE A 113 4.98 24.62 5.28
N LYS A 114 3.84 25.16 5.69
CA LYS A 114 3.08 26.17 4.94
C LYS A 114 3.88 27.43 4.58
N GLU A 115 4.89 27.75 5.37
CA GLU A 115 5.76 28.92 5.11
C GLU A 115 6.73 28.69 3.95
N SER A 116 6.95 27.46 3.49
CA SER A 116 7.84 27.15 2.37
C SER A 116 7.28 27.65 1.03
N ASP A 117 8.17 28.00 0.10
CA ASP A 117 7.77 28.46 -1.23
C ASP A 117 6.99 27.40 -2.01
N ASP A 118 7.37 26.12 -1.86
CA ASP A 118 6.64 25.00 -2.48
C ASP A 118 5.21 24.89 -1.95
N ALA A 119 4.98 25.11 -0.66
CA ALA A 119 3.64 25.09 -0.09
C ALA A 119 2.81 26.30 -0.54
N LYS A 120 3.41 27.49 -0.63
CA LYS A 120 2.75 28.69 -1.18
C LYS A 120 2.37 28.46 -2.64
N GLN A 121 3.28 27.93 -3.48
CA GLN A 121 2.98 27.58 -4.87
C GLN A 121 1.83 26.58 -4.97
N LEU A 122 1.83 25.53 -4.12
CA LEU A 122 0.73 24.55 -4.09
C LEU A 122 -0.61 25.22 -3.76
N LEU A 123 -0.66 26.04 -2.71
CA LEU A 123 -1.92 26.63 -2.23
C LEU A 123 -2.45 27.76 -3.11
N GLU A 124 -1.56 28.59 -3.67
CA GLU A 124 -1.96 29.75 -4.44
C GLU A 124 -2.23 29.46 -5.92
N LYS A 125 -1.52 28.47 -6.50
CA LYS A 125 -1.59 28.20 -7.94
C LYS A 125 -2.09 26.79 -8.26
N GLU A 126 -1.41 25.74 -7.76
CA GLU A 126 -1.65 24.38 -8.24
C GLU A 126 -2.99 23.82 -7.75
N ALA A 127 -3.26 23.82 -6.44
CA ALA A 127 -4.47 23.22 -5.89
C ALA A 127 -5.76 23.94 -6.32
N PRO A 128 -5.82 25.27 -6.42
CA PRO A 128 -6.97 25.96 -7.01
C PRO A 128 -7.20 25.60 -8.49
N ALA A 129 -6.13 25.47 -9.27
CA ALA A 129 -6.21 25.07 -10.68
C ALA A 129 -6.74 23.63 -10.82
N LEU A 130 -6.21 22.68 -10.03
CA LEU A 130 -6.68 21.30 -9.97
C LEU A 130 -8.15 21.22 -9.56
N LEU A 131 -8.56 22.00 -8.54
CA LEU A 131 -9.94 22.02 -8.07
C LEU A 131 -10.89 22.50 -9.18
N LYS A 132 -10.49 23.54 -9.93
CA LYS A 132 -11.27 24.07 -11.06
C LYS A 132 -11.33 23.08 -12.22
N GLN A 133 -10.23 22.41 -12.53
CA GLN A 133 -10.13 21.44 -13.63
C GLN A 133 -10.92 20.15 -13.33
N GLY A 134 -10.98 19.75 -12.07
CA GLY A 134 -11.53 18.46 -11.66
C GLY A 134 -10.57 17.30 -11.91
N MET A 135 -10.96 16.12 -11.41
CA MET A 135 -10.16 14.90 -11.59
C MET A 135 -10.20 14.44 -13.06
N PRO A 136 -9.05 14.15 -13.69
CA PRO A 136 -9.01 13.59 -15.02
C PRO A 136 -9.83 12.29 -15.11
N PRO A 137 -10.65 12.09 -16.18
CA PRO A 137 -11.41 10.86 -16.34
C PRO A 137 -10.48 9.66 -16.58
N PHE A 138 -10.93 8.47 -16.19
CA PHE A 138 -10.35 7.23 -16.70
C PHE A 138 -10.89 6.99 -18.10
N VAL A 139 -9.99 6.82 -19.06
CA VAL A 139 -10.33 6.67 -20.49
C VAL A 139 -9.83 5.31 -20.97
N ASP A 140 -10.76 4.40 -21.26
CA ASP A 140 -10.45 3.02 -21.67
C ASP A 140 -9.55 2.96 -22.91
N SER A 141 -9.78 3.83 -23.90
CA SER A 141 -8.97 3.84 -25.10
C SER A 141 -7.50 4.22 -24.84
N LEU A 142 -7.23 5.06 -23.83
CA LEU A 142 -5.86 5.39 -23.41
C LEU A 142 -5.22 4.22 -22.65
N TYR A 143 -5.97 3.54 -21.79
CA TYR A 143 -5.46 2.36 -21.10
C TYR A 143 -5.12 1.23 -22.08
N LEU A 144 -6.00 0.97 -23.04
CA LEU A 144 -5.84 -0.06 -24.07
C LEU A 144 -4.88 0.35 -25.21
N HIS A 145 -4.38 1.59 -25.20
CA HIS A 145 -3.52 2.11 -26.28
C HIS A 145 -2.26 1.28 -26.46
N LEU A 146 -1.61 0.86 -25.35
CA LEU A 146 -0.42 0.02 -25.39
C LEU A 146 -0.66 -1.30 -26.12
N ASN A 147 -1.80 -1.97 -25.90
CA ASN A 147 -2.13 -3.25 -26.52
C ASN A 147 -2.35 -3.12 -28.05
N LYS A 148 -2.75 -1.91 -28.51
CA LYS A 148 -3.01 -1.63 -29.94
C LYS A 148 -1.77 -1.11 -30.68
N THR A 149 -0.97 -0.28 -30.03
CA THR A 149 0.09 0.51 -30.69
C THR A 149 1.49 0.25 -30.16
N ASN A 150 1.60 -0.50 -29.05
CA ASN A 150 2.84 -0.71 -28.32
C ASN A 150 3.45 0.57 -27.68
N VAL A 151 2.68 1.68 -27.60
CA VAL A 151 3.10 2.94 -26.97
C VAL A 151 2.53 3.04 -25.55
N ARG A 152 3.41 3.18 -24.54
CA ARG A 152 3.05 3.14 -23.11
C ARG A 152 2.45 4.43 -22.57
N LEU A 153 3.07 5.57 -22.94
CA LEU A 153 2.91 6.84 -22.26
C LEU A 153 1.46 7.34 -22.11
N PRO A 154 0.57 7.24 -23.13
CA PRO A 154 -0.77 7.79 -23.00
C PRO A 154 -1.57 7.22 -21.82
N GLY A 155 -1.54 5.90 -21.64
CA GLY A 155 -2.23 5.23 -20.54
C GLY A 155 -1.56 5.51 -19.17
N GLU A 156 -0.23 5.47 -19.13
CA GLU A 156 0.53 5.75 -17.91
C GLU A 156 0.36 7.20 -17.45
N ASN A 157 0.39 8.16 -18.36
CA ASN A 157 0.17 9.57 -18.03
C ASN A 157 -1.24 9.82 -17.50
N MET A 158 -2.26 9.20 -18.09
CA MET A 158 -3.62 9.26 -17.57
C MET A 158 -3.71 8.73 -16.14
N MET A 159 -3.15 7.56 -15.86
CA MET A 159 -3.14 6.97 -14.52
C MET A 159 -2.42 7.87 -13.52
N ASN A 160 -1.23 8.35 -13.87
CA ASN A 160 -0.43 9.22 -13.03
C ASN A 160 -1.13 10.55 -12.72
N ALA A 161 -1.78 11.18 -13.69
CA ALA A 161 -2.51 12.42 -13.49
C ALA A 161 -3.66 12.27 -12.47
N ARG A 162 -4.33 11.10 -12.47
CA ARG A 162 -5.39 10.78 -11.52
C ARG A 162 -4.87 10.64 -10.10
N TYR A 163 -3.75 9.94 -9.89
CA TYR A 163 -3.10 9.85 -8.58
C TYR A 163 -2.59 11.19 -8.10
N GLN A 164 -1.93 11.97 -8.98
CA GLN A 164 -1.44 13.31 -8.66
C GLN A 164 -2.56 14.25 -8.18
N TYR A 165 -3.72 14.21 -8.84
CA TYR A 165 -4.87 15.00 -8.42
C TYR A 165 -5.22 14.76 -6.95
N LEU A 166 -5.35 13.49 -6.55
CA LEU A 166 -5.62 13.13 -5.16
C LEU A 166 -4.51 13.62 -4.21
N TYR A 167 -3.24 13.35 -4.56
CA TYR A 167 -2.10 13.63 -3.69
C TYR A 167 -1.93 15.13 -3.44
N ARG A 168 -2.00 15.93 -4.51
CA ARG A 168 -1.82 17.39 -4.41
C ARG A 168 -2.94 18.04 -3.59
N LEU A 169 -4.20 17.63 -3.78
CA LEU A 169 -5.31 18.16 -3.00
C LEU A 169 -5.26 17.71 -1.54
N THR A 170 -4.80 16.48 -1.25
CA THR A 170 -4.60 16.01 0.12
C THR A 170 -3.55 16.86 0.85
N LEU A 171 -2.40 17.12 0.23
CA LEU A 171 -1.37 17.98 0.81
C LEU A 171 -1.89 19.42 1.01
N ALA A 172 -2.65 19.94 0.04
CA ALA A 172 -3.26 21.27 0.15
C ALA A 172 -4.26 21.34 1.32
N GLU A 173 -5.09 20.31 1.53
CA GLU A 173 -6.01 20.26 2.67
C GLU A 173 -5.27 20.18 4.00
N CYS A 174 -4.20 19.38 4.09
CA CYS A 174 -3.37 19.31 5.28
C CYS A 174 -2.72 20.66 5.62
N LEU A 175 -2.26 21.42 4.63
CA LEU A 175 -1.66 22.74 4.79
C LEU A 175 -2.70 23.81 5.13
N GLU A 176 -3.81 23.87 4.39
CA GLU A 176 -4.84 24.90 4.56
C GLU A 176 -5.76 24.63 5.74
N ASN A 177 -6.16 23.38 5.95
CA ASN A 177 -7.04 22.91 7.02
C ASN A 177 -8.44 23.59 7.06
N LYS A 178 -9.02 23.88 5.89
CA LYS A 178 -10.31 24.60 5.78
C LYS A 178 -11.45 23.75 5.20
N ARG A 179 -11.25 22.46 5.00
CA ARG A 179 -12.20 21.54 4.33
C ARG A 179 -12.53 21.90 2.87
N ARG A 180 -11.80 22.84 2.29
CA ARG A 180 -12.03 23.36 0.94
C ARG A 180 -11.87 22.26 -0.12
N TYR A 181 -10.89 21.38 0.07
CA TYR A 181 -10.54 20.35 -0.90
C TYR A 181 -11.20 19.00 -0.58
N VAL A 182 -11.78 18.81 0.60
CA VAL A 182 -12.37 17.55 1.05
C VAL A 182 -13.40 16.99 0.07
N PRO A 183 -14.38 17.76 -0.45
CA PRO A 183 -15.36 17.19 -1.39
C PRO A 183 -14.73 16.66 -2.68
N ALA A 184 -13.69 17.34 -3.19
CA ALA A 184 -12.96 16.91 -4.38
C ALA A 184 -12.08 15.67 -4.12
N ILE A 185 -11.47 15.60 -2.94
CA ILE A 185 -10.69 14.44 -2.48
C ILE A 185 -11.59 13.21 -2.33
N GLU A 186 -12.74 13.33 -1.68
CA GLU A 186 -13.70 12.22 -1.54
C GLU A 186 -14.18 11.72 -2.90
N LYS A 187 -14.53 12.63 -3.80
CA LYS A 187 -14.92 12.27 -5.17
C LYS A 187 -13.79 11.55 -5.91
N ALA A 188 -12.54 11.99 -5.72
CA ALA A 188 -11.37 11.34 -6.31
C ALA A 188 -11.14 9.93 -5.72
N LEU A 189 -11.25 9.76 -4.40
CA LEU A 189 -11.14 8.46 -3.75
C LEU A 189 -12.20 7.49 -4.27
N VAL A 190 -13.46 7.93 -4.36
CA VAL A 190 -14.55 7.12 -4.92
C VAL A 190 -14.25 6.71 -6.36
N ALA A 191 -13.78 7.63 -7.19
CA ALA A 191 -13.45 7.37 -8.59
C ALA A 191 -12.27 6.39 -8.74
N LEU A 192 -11.24 6.49 -7.91
CA LEU A 192 -10.10 5.55 -7.89
C LEU A 192 -10.53 4.16 -7.38
N CYS A 193 -11.34 4.10 -6.34
CA CYS A 193 -11.85 2.82 -5.82
C CYS A 193 -12.72 2.09 -6.85
N SER A 194 -13.53 2.82 -7.62
CA SER A 194 -14.40 2.26 -8.65
C SER A 194 -13.66 1.87 -9.93
N GLN A 195 -12.46 2.41 -10.15
CA GLN A 195 -11.61 2.07 -11.29
C GLN A 195 -11.08 0.64 -11.16
N LYS A 196 -11.33 -0.23 -12.15
CA LYS A 196 -10.88 -1.62 -12.09
C LYS A 196 -9.36 -1.75 -12.01
N PRO A 197 -8.56 -1.30 -13.00
CA PRO A 197 -7.12 -1.46 -12.93
C PRO A 197 -6.49 -0.36 -12.07
N TRP A 198 -5.70 -0.75 -11.10
CA TRP A 198 -4.72 0.13 -10.46
C TRP A 198 -3.33 -0.05 -11.06
N SER A 199 -3.09 -1.18 -11.73
CA SER A 199 -1.86 -1.43 -12.46
C SER A 199 -1.80 -0.59 -13.75
N ILE A 200 -0.58 -0.31 -14.20
CA ILE A 200 -0.39 0.39 -15.48
C ILE A 200 -0.54 -0.57 -16.66
N PRO A 201 -0.85 -0.07 -17.88
CA PRO A 201 -1.02 -0.92 -19.06
C PRO A 201 0.16 -1.85 -19.33
N ALA A 202 1.40 -1.37 -19.07
CA ALA A 202 2.63 -2.16 -19.30
C ALA A 202 2.71 -3.44 -18.44
N HIS A 203 2.08 -3.45 -17.27
CA HIS A 203 2.07 -4.58 -16.35
C HIS A 203 0.76 -5.38 -16.42
N ASP A 204 -0.20 -4.97 -17.25
CA ASP A 204 -1.49 -5.65 -17.45
C ASP A 204 -1.73 -6.03 -18.92
N ARG A 205 -0.71 -6.54 -19.58
CA ARG A 205 -0.77 -6.97 -21.00
C ARG A 205 -1.90 -7.97 -21.27
N GLY A 206 -2.19 -8.84 -20.33
CA GLY A 206 -3.30 -9.80 -20.39
C GLY A 206 -4.66 -9.21 -20.05
N LEU A 207 -4.72 -7.94 -19.68
CA LEU A 207 -5.94 -7.20 -19.33
C LEU A 207 -6.77 -7.83 -18.19
N LYS A 208 -6.14 -8.58 -17.31
CA LYS A 208 -6.82 -9.22 -16.16
C LYS A 208 -7.26 -8.19 -15.14
N ASN A 209 -6.37 -7.25 -14.76
CA ASN A 209 -6.72 -6.13 -13.89
C ASN A 209 -7.78 -5.22 -14.54
N TYR A 210 -7.62 -4.91 -15.83
CA TYR A 210 -8.57 -4.09 -16.58
C TYR A 210 -9.98 -4.71 -16.64
N LYS A 211 -10.07 -6.02 -16.84
CA LYS A 211 -11.34 -6.76 -16.83
C LYS A 211 -11.88 -6.99 -15.42
N GLY A 212 -11.04 -6.87 -14.39
CA GLY A 212 -11.38 -7.20 -13.00
C GLY A 212 -11.58 -8.70 -12.79
N THR A 213 -10.93 -9.55 -13.60
CA THR A 213 -11.04 -11.00 -13.50
C THR A 213 -10.01 -11.63 -12.57
N ASP A 214 -8.85 -10.95 -12.42
CA ASP A 214 -7.78 -11.35 -11.52
C ASP A 214 -6.90 -10.14 -11.23
N TYR A 215 -6.67 -9.86 -9.95
CA TYR A 215 -5.86 -8.73 -9.53
C TYR A 215 -4.44 -9.19 -9.21
N TYR A 216 -3.48 -8.49 -9.77
CA TYR A 216 -2.07 -8.66 -9.56
C TYR A 216 -1.46 -7.37 -9.03
N VAL A 217 -0.69 -7.47 -7.94
CA VAL A 217 -0.01 -6.32 -7.35
C VAL A 217 1.33 -6.12 -8.04
N ASP A 218 1.44 -5.04 -8.81
CA ASP A 218 2.65 -4.56 -9.46
C ASP A 218 3.26 -3.36 -8.73
N LEU A 219 4.32 -2.78 -9.30
CA LEU A 219 4.97 -1.57 -8.77
C LEU A 219 4.00 -0.42 -8.55
N VAL A 220 3.06 -0.21 -9.48
CA VAL A 220 2.13 0.93 -9.42
C VAL A 220 0.97 0.65 -8.48
N VAL A 221 0.40 -0.56 -8.49
CA VAL A 221 -0.61 -0.96 -7.49
C VAL A 221 -0.03 -0.80 -6.08
N ALA A 222 1.21 -1.22 -5.85
CA ALA A 222 1.88 -1.11 -4.57
C ALA A 222 2.12 0.36 -4.17
N THR A 223 2.77 1.15 -5.03
CA THR A 223 3.13 2.54 -4.70
C THR A 223 1.94 3.48 -4.68
N ALA A 224 1.03 3.40 -5.65
CA ALA A 224 -0.18 4.22 -5.68
C ALA A 224 -1.14 3.82 -4.57
N GLY A 225 -1.28 2.50 -4.31
CA GLY A 225 -2.03 2.00 -3.17
C GLY A 225 -1.52 2.59 -1.86
N ASN A 226 -0.22 2.49 -1.58
CA ASN A 226 0.35 3.10 -0.39
C ASN A 226 0.09 4.62 -0.35
N GLY A 227 0.28 5.33 -1.47
CA GLY A 227 -0.02 6.76 -1.55
C GLY A 227 -1.47 7.11 -1.22
N ILE A 228 -2.45 6.33 -1.72
CA ILE A 228 -3.87 6.47 -1.37
C ILE A 228 -4.08 6.20 0.12
N ALA A 229 -3.48 5.14 0.66
CA ALA A 229 -3.58 4.79 2.08
C ALA A 229 -3.06 5.92 2.98
N GLN A 230 -1.93 6.53 2.62
CA GLN A 230 -1.38 7.68 3.34
C GLN A 230 -2.31 8.90 3.27
N CYS A 231 -2.95 9.18 2.11
CA CYS A 231 -3.94 10.24 2.00
C CYS A 231 -5.10 10.04 2.99
N VAL A 232 -5.59 8.80 3.10
CA VAL A 232 -6.71 8.47 4.00
C VAL A 232 -6.31 8.65 5.46
N THR A 233 -5.12 8.18 5.88
CA THR A 233 -4.66 8.32 7.27
C THR A 233 -4.32 9.77 7.63
N MET A 234 -3.74 10.53 6.70
CA MET A 234 -3.45 11.95 6.92
C MET A 234 -4.72 12.77 7.15
N LEU A 235 -5.81 12.45 6.45
CA LEU A 235 -7.09 13.16 6.55
C LEU A 235 -8.04 12.58 7.61
N ASP A 236 -7.93 11.29 7.93
CA ASP A 236 -8.68 10.58 8.98
C ASP A 236 -10.18 10.96 9.02
N ASP A 237 -10.63 11.59 10.10
CA ASP A 237 -12.04 12.01 10.32
C ASP A 237 -12.51 13.18 9.44
N ARG A 238 -11.64 13.75 8.61
CA ARG A 238 -12.04 14.67 7.55
C ARG A 238 -12.86 13.97 6.46
N LEU A 239 -12.58 12.70 6.22
CA LEU A 239 -13.27 11.87 5.25
C LEU A 239 -14.50 11.23 5.87
N SER A 240 -15.59 11.17 5.09
CA SER A 240 -16.82 10.51 5.51
C SER A 240 -16.60 9.01 5.76
N PRO A 241 -17.38 8.39 6.67
CA PRO A 241 -17.32 6.96 6.93
C PRO A 241 -17.53 6.13 5.66
N GLU A 242 -18.43 6.56 4.79
CA GLU A 242 -18.79 5.90 3.53
C GLU A 242 -17.60 5.84 2.57
N VAL A 243 -16.85 6.93 2.43
CA VAL A 243 -15.64 6.97 1.60
C VAL A 243 -14.56 6.09 2.18
N ARG A 244 -14.35 6.13 3.50
CA ARG A 244 -13.37 5.26 4.17
C ARG A 244 -13.71 3.78 4.00
N ALA A 245 -14.97 3.39 4.16
CA ALA A 245 -15.42 2.02 3.93
C ALA A 245 -15.21 1.58 2.48
N ARG A 246 -15.48 2.46 1.50
CA ARG A 246 -15.23 2.17 0.08
C ARG A 246 -13.76 1.98 -0.23
N VAL A 247 -12.87 2.75 0.39
CA VAL A 247 -11.42 2.55 0.27
C VAL A 247 -11.01 1.19 0.85
N GLN A 248 -11.50 0.83 2.04
CA GLN A 248 -11.23 -0.48 2.64
C GLN A 248 -11.62 -1.63 1.72
N CYS A 249 -12.82 -1.57 1.14
CA CYS A 249 -13.31 -2.57 0.19
C CYS A 249 -12.38 -2.72 -1.02
N ALA A 250 -12.04 -1.58 -1.67
CA ALA A 250 -11.17 -1.59 -2.84
C ALA A 250 -9.77 -2.14 -2.54
N PHE A 251 -9.21 -1.84 -1.36
CA PHE A 251 -7.90 -2.38 -0.95
C PHE A 251 -7.95 -3.87 -0.66
N ARG A 252 -9.01 -4.36 0.01
CA ARG A 252 -9.19 -5.80 0.21
C ARG A 252 -9.21 -6.53 -1.12
N GLU A 253 -9.98 -6.04 -2.09
CA GLU A 253 -10.13 -6.67 -3.39
C GLU A 253 -8.84 -6.63 -4.23
N LYS A 254 -8.18 -5.45 -4.30
CA LYS A 254 -7.13 -5.20 -5.30
C LYS A 254 -5.71 -5.34 -4.77
N VAL A 255 -5.53 -5.32 -3.45
CA VAL A 255 -4.20 -5.35 -2.83
C VAL A 255 -4.08 -6.52 -1.85
N PHE A 256 -4.90 -6.53 -0.78
CA PHE A 256 -4.64 -7.44 0.33
C PHE A 256 -4.99 -8.89 0.01
N ARG A 257 -6.19 -9.15 -0.54
CA ARG A 257 -6.59 -10.51 -0.92
C ARG A 257 -5.68 -11.14 -1.97
N PRO A 258 -5.24 -10.46 -3.05
CA PRO A 258 -4.25 -11.00 -3.97
C PRO A 258 -2.93 -11.40 -3.29
N VAL A 259 -2.45 -10.61 -2.33
CA VAL A 259 -1.23 -10.92 -1.57
C VAL A 259 -1.44 -12.11 -0.63
N TYR A 260 -2.53 -12.14 0.15
CA TYR A 260 -2.85 -13.31 0.99
C TYR A 260 -2.93 -14.58 0.15
N ARG A 261 -3.73 -14.57 -0.92
CA ARG A 261 -3.91 -15.74 -1.79
C ARG A 261 -2.59 -16.28 -2.33
N CYS A 262 -1.74 -15.42 -2.88
CA CYS A 262 -0.49 -15.88 -3.49
C CYS A 262 0.50 -16.46 -2.46
N LEU A 263 0.51 -15.94 -1.24
CA LEU A 263 1.37 -16.46 -0.18
C LEU A 263 0.82 -17.74 0.44
N GLU A 264 -0.51 -17.85 0.64
CA GLU A 264 -1.15 -19.04 1.19
C GLU A 264 -1.16 -20.21 0.23
N GLU A 265 -1.34 -19.97 -1.07
CA GLU A 265 -1.22 -20.99 -2.11
C GLU A 265 0.24 -21.42 -2.38
N THR A 266 1.21 -20.86 -1.64
CA THR A 266 2.64 -21.08 -1.86
C THR A 266 3.11 -20.75 -3.29
N LYS A 267 2.42 -19.82 -3.93
CA LYS A 267 2.72 -19.29 -5.26
C LYS A 267 2.90 -17.78 -5.19
N PRO A 268 3.91 -17.31 -4.43
CA PRO A 268 4.11 -15.88 -4.25
C PRO A 268 4.31 -15.20 -5.61
N PHE A 269 3.86 -13.95 -5.70
CA PHE A 269 4.21 -13.14 -6.86
C PHE A 269 5.73 -13.14 -7.03
N TRP A 270 6.21 -13.20 -8.27
CA TRP A 270 7.64 -13.32 -8.56
C TRP A 270 8.50 -12.25 -7.86
N TRP A 271 7.93 -11.06 -7.64
CA TRP A 271 8.66 -9.97 -7.00
C TRP A 271 8.96 -10.20 -5.50
N PHE A 272 8.29 -11.13 -4.82
CA PHE A 272 8.64 -11.48 -3.44
C PHE A 272 10.07 -12.03 -3.34
N THR A 273 10.52 -12.75 -4.36
CA THR A 273 11.85 -13.34 -4.39
C THR A 273 12.78 -12.69 -5.43
N ALA A 274 12.35 -11.59 -6.02
CA ALA A 274 13.15 -10.83 -6.97
C ALA A 274 14.37 -10.18 -6.29
N THR A 275 15.49 -10.21 -6.97
CA THR A 275 16.75 -9.62 -6.52
C THR A 275 16.98 -8.24 -7.16
N ASN A 276 15.92 -7.47 -7.36
CA ASN A 276 15.95 -6.15 -7.96
C ASN A 276 14.95 -5.21 -7.25
N ASN A 277 14.79 -4.00 -7.77
CA ASN A 277 13.94 -2.96 -7.19
C ASN A 277 12.47 -3.38 -6.94
N TRP A 278 11.92 -4.31 -7.71
CA TRP A 278 10.53 -4.77 -7.55
C TRP A 278 10.25 -5.32 -6.15
N ASN A 279 11.20 -6.05 -5.57
CA ASN A 279 11.05 -6.57 -4.22
C ASN A 279 10.81 -5.45 -3.21
N SER A 280 11.74 -4.50 -3.14
CA SER A 280 11.66 -3.40 -2.16
C SER A 280 10.45 -2.51 -2.39
N VAL A 281 10.14 -2.20 -3.65
CA VAL A 281 9.03 -1.29 -4.01
C VAL A 281 7.67 -1.92 -3.68
N CYS A 282 7.47 -3.18 -4.08
CA CYS A 282 6.19 -3.84 -3.81
C CYS A 282 6.01 -4.14 -2.32
N LEU A 283 7.06 -4.60 -1.61
CA LEU A 283 6.98 -4.84 -0.16
C LEU A 283 6.68 -3.55 0.61
N ALA A 284 7.36 -2.43 0.31
CA ALA A 284 7.07 -1.15 0.93
C ALA A 284 5.62 -0.73 0.67
N GLY A 285 5.17 -0.85 -0.60
CA GLY A 285 3.83 -0.46 -0.97
C GLY A 285 2.73 -1.24 -0.24
N VAL A 286 2.80 -2.58 -0.25
CA VAL A 286 1.75 -3.41 0.38
C VAL A 286 1.80 -3.35 1.91
N THR A 287 3.01 -3.30 2.50
CA THR A 287 3.18 -3.22 3.96
C THR A 287 2.72 -1.87 4.48
N GLY A 288 3.11 -0.77 3.83
CA GLY A 288 2.69 0.57 4.21
C GLY A 288 1.19 0.77 4.11
N ALA A 289 0.56 0.24 3.05
CA ALA A 289 -0.90 0.26 2.91
C ALA A 289 -1.60 -0.57 3.99
N ALA A 290 -1.07 -1.75 4.33
CA ALA A 290 -1.63 -2.60 5.38
C ALA A 290 -1.54 -1.93 6.76
N LEU A 291 -0.38 -1.39 7.12
CA LEU A 291 -0.16 -0.66 8.37
C LEU A 291 -1.07 0.57 8.50
N ALA A 292 -1.34 1.24 7.38
CA ALA A 292 -2.16 2.44 7.34
C ALA A 292 -3.67 2.17 7.39
N LEU A 293 -4.14 1.03 6.84
CA LEU A 293 -5.58 0.83 6.63
C LEU A 293 -6.19 -0.35 7.37
N LEU A 294 -5.47 -1.47 7.59
CA LEU A 294 -6.08 -2.65 8.19
C LEU A 294 -6.39 -2.44 9.67
N PRO A 295 -7.66 -2.58 10.11
CA PRO A 295 -8.03 -2.40 11.51
C PRO A 295 -7.43 -3.46 12.42
N ASP A 296 -7.40 -4.72 11.98
CA ASP A 296 -6.93 -5.86 12.75
C ASP A 296 -5.40 -5.86 12.88
N LYS A 297 -4.88 -6.11 14.10
CA LYS A 297 -3.44 -6.13 14.38
C LYS A 297 -2.73 -7.31 13.74
N GLU A 298 -3.35 -8.49 13.76
CA GLU A 298 -2.74 -9.70 13.19
C GLU A 298 -2.67 -9.61 11.68
N GLU A 299 -3.69 -9.04 11.03
CA GLU A 299 -3.62 -8.74 9.60
C GLU A 299 -2.46 -7.79 9.27
N ARG A 300 -2.28 -6.70 10.03
CA ARG A 300 -1.13 -5.79 9.84
C ARG A 300 0.19 -6.51 10.08
N ALA A 301 0.28 -7.30 11.13
CA ALA A 301 1.45 -8.07 11.50
C ALA A 301 1.82 -9.11 10.42
N TYR A 302 0.83 -9.71 9.76
CA TYR A 302 1.05 -10.62 8.64
C TYR A 302 1.88 -9.96 7.53
N PHE A 303 1.52 -8.72 7.12
CA PHE A 303 2.28 -7.99 6.09
C PHE A 303 3.68 -7.60 6.57
N VAL A 304 3.86 -7.25 7.84
CA VAL A 304 5.19 -6.99 8.41
C VAL A 304 6.03 -8.26 8.45
N ALA A 305 5.46 -9.40 8.85
CA ALA A 305 6.15 -10.69 8.85
C ALA A 305 6.52 -11.13 7.41
N ALA A 306 5.65 -10.89 6.45
CA ALA A 306 5.95 -11.13 5.04
C ALA A 306 7.11 -10.22 4.56
N ALA A 307 7.09 -8.94 4.91
CA ALA A 307 8.18 -8.03 4.61
C ALA A 307 9.50 -8.48 5.25
N GLU A 308 9.49 -8.88 6.53
CA GLU A 308 10.66 -9.42 7.23
C GLU A 308 11.23 -10.64 6.50
N LYS A 309 10.38 -11.57 6.09
CA LYS A 309 10.79 -12.79 5.38
C LYS A 309 11.38 -12.50 3.99
N TYR A 310 10.78 -11.59 3.25
CA TYR A 310 11.07 -11.44 1.82
C TYR A 310 11.96 -10.25 1.46
N ASN A 311 12.17 -9.25 2.33
CA ASN A 311 13.04 -8.10 2.02
C ASN A 311 14.49 -8.50 1.76
N VAL A 312 14.94 -9.62 2.29
CA VAL A 312 16.30 -10.14 2.10
C VAL A 312 16.62 -10.45 0.63
N TYR A 313 15.60 -10.72 -0.17
CA TYR A 313 15.81 -11.00 -1.60
C TYR A 313 16.19 -9.73 -2.37
N GLY A 314 15.54 -8.60 -2.13
CA GLY A 314 15.92 -7.32 -2.71
C GLY A 314 17.38 -6.96 -2.37
N MET A 315 17.80 -7.25 -1.15
CA MET A 315 19.19 -7.02 -0.72
C MET A 315 20.21 -7.94 -1.41
N LYS A 316 19.81 -9.12 -1.88
CA LYS A 316 20.67 -10.00 -2.68
C LYS A 316 21.01 -9.44 -4.06
N GLY A 317 20.22 -8.50 -4.58
CA GLY A 317 20.50 -7.80 -5.83
C GLY A 317 21.69 -6.84 -5.77
N TYR A 318 22.16 -6.54 -4.56
CA TYR A 318 23.39 -5.78 -4.35
C TYR A 318 24.55 -6.74 -4.11
N ALA A 319 25.73 -6.42 -4.66
CA ALA A 319 26.94 -7.15 -4.40
C ALA A 319 27.39 -7.02 -2.92
N ASP A 320 28.37 -7.81 -2.50
CA ASP A 320 28.78 -7.83 -1.08
C ASP A 320 29.44 -6.53 -0.62
N ASP A 321 30.02 -5.76 -1.52
CA ASP A 321 30.55 -4.42 -1.27
C ASP A 321 29.50 -3.31 -1.32
N GLY A 322 28.22 -3.65 -1.62
CA GLY A 322 27.09 -2.75 -1.75
C GLY A 322 26.82 -2.26 -3.17
N TYR A 323 27.59 -2.71 -4.17
CA TYR A 323 27.42 -2.30 -5.57
C TYR A 323 26.05 -2.69 -6.11
N CYS A 324 25.39 -1.74 -6.80
CA CYS A 324 24.12 -1.95 -7.48
C CYS A 324 24.34 -2.29 -8.96
N SER A 325 24.08 -3.53 -9.38
CA SER A 325 24.28 -3.98 -10.75
C SER A 325 23.39 -3.30 -11.80
N GLU A 326 22.24 -2.76 -11.37
CA GLU A 326 21.31 -2.04 -12.25
C GLU A 326 21.69 -0.56 -12.45
N GLY A 327 22.72 -0.06 -11.77
CA GLY A 327 23.17 1.33 -11.87
C GLY A 327 22.52 2.29 -10.88
N VAL A 328 22.99 3.56 -10.91
CA VAL A 328 22.58 4.60 -9.95
C VAL A 328 21.09 4.94 -10.02
N GLY A 329 20.47 4.87 -11.20
CA GLY A 329 19.04 5.13 -11.36
C GLY A 329 18.18 4.16 -10.56
N TYR A 330 18.45 2.87 -10.68
CA TYR A 330 17.72 1.83 -9.93
C TYR A 330 18.14 1.75 -8.46
N TYR A 331 19.38 2.10 -8.12
CA TYR A 331 19.75 2.34 -6.73
C TYR A 331 18.86 3.43 -6.10
N ASN A 332 18.76 4.58 -6.74
CA ASN A 332 17.90 5.66 -6.24
C ASN A 332 16.46 5.20 -6.04
N TYR A 333 15.90 4.48 -6.99
CA TYR A 333 14.49 4.04 -6.93
C TYR A 333 14.28 2.89 -5.93
N GLY A 334 15.02 1.79 -6.07
CA GLY A 334 14.85 0.59 -5.25
C GLY A 334 15.29 0.77 -3.81
N PHE A 335 16.39 1.48 -3.58
CA PHE A 335 16.88 1.70 -2.23
C PHE A 335 16.07 2.76 -1.46
N ARG A 336 15.53 3.78 -2.16
CA ARG A 336 14.53 4.68 -1.56
C ARG A 336 13.30 3.91 -1.08
N ALA A 337 12.82 2.94 -1.84
CA ALA A 337 11.70 2.09 -1.44
C ALA A 337 12.06 1.19 -0.24
N TYR A 338 13.29 0.69 -0.16
CA TYR A 338 13.76 -0.04 1.01
C TYR A 338 13.85 0.84 2.26
N ILE A 339 14.25 2.09 2.11
CA ILE A 339 14.19 3.09 3.20
C ILE A 339 12.74 3.31 3.65
N LEU A 340 11.80 3.41 2.72
CA LEU A 340 10.38 3.53 3.03
C LEU A 340 9.89 2.33 3.84
N LEU A 341 10.18 1.11 3.40
CA LEU A 341 9.83 -0.12 4.10
C LEU A 341 10.41 -0.14 5.53
N ARG A 342 11.66 0.25 5.69
CA ARG A 342 12.29 0.39 7.01
C ARG A 342 11.52 1.37 7.90
N GLU A 343 11.24 2.57 7.41
CA GLU A 343 10.55 3.61 8.21
C GLU A 343 9.14 3.18 8.61
N GLU A 344 8.39 2.55 7.71
CA GLU A 344 7.06 2.04 7.97
C GLU A 344 7.07 0.99 9.09
N VAL A 345 7.92 -0.01 8.97
CA VAL A 345 8.03 -1.09 9.95
C VAL A 345 8.65 -0.62 11.27
N TYR A 346 9.74 0.16 11.20
CA TYR A 346 10.41 0.70 12.37
C TYR A 346 9.47 1.53 13.24
N ARG A 347 8.71 2.45 12.64
CA ARG A 347 7.75 3.28 13.36
C ARG A 347 6.58 2.47 13.92
N ALA A 348 6.00 1.58 13.12
CA ALA A 348 4.88 0.73 13.54
C ALA A 348 5.26 -0.20 14.69
N THR A 349 6.49 -0.70 14.72
CA THR A 349 7.00 -1.59 15.79
C THR A 349 7.74 -0.85 16.90
N GLN A 350 7.67 0.48 16.94
CA GLN A 350 8.35 1.32 17.93
C GLN A 350 9.86 1.02 18.03
N GLY A 351 10.49 0.77 16.90
CA GLY A 351 11.91 0.51 16.78
C GLY A 351 12.37 -0.93 17.10
N LYS A 352 11.43 -1.84 17.38
CA LYS A 352 11.77 -3.24 17.73
C LYS A 352 12.21 -4.05 16.50
N ILE A 353 11.75 -3.68 15.30
CA ILE A 353 12.20 -4.28 14.05
C ILE A 353 12.87 -3.19 13.22
N ASP A 354 14.15 -3.40 12.90
CA ASP A 354 14.94 -2.51 12.06
C ASP A 354 15.68 -3.30 10.97
N PHE A 355 15.27 -3.14 9.71
CA PHE A 355 15.85 -3.84 8.57
C PHE A 355 17.28 -3.36 8.22
N PHE A 356 17.73 -2.29 8.84
CA PHE A 356 19.07 -1.74 8.61
C PHE A 356 20.18 -2.40 9.44
N GLN A 357 19.85 -3.33 10.32
CA GLN A 357 20.80 -3.93 11.25
C GLN A 357 21.65 -5.06 10.63
N THR A 358 22.18 -4.85 9.42
CA THR A 358 23.11 -5.80 8.78
C THR A 358 24.33 -5.08 8.21
N PRO A 359 25.53 -5.72 8.25
CA PRO A 359 26.72 -5.16 7.61
C PRO A 359 26.54 -4.89 6.11
N LYS A 360 25.76 -5.72 5.43
CA LYS A 360 25.44 -5.54 4.01
C LYS A 360 24.66 -4.25 3.76
N PHE A 361 23.69 -3.92 4.62
CA PHE A 361 22.98 -2.66 4.51
C PHE A 361 23.93 -1.45 4.57
N VAL A 362 24.88 -1.43 5.51
CA VAL A 362 25.84 -0.33 5.64
C VAL A 362 26.65 -0.14 4.35
N ARG A 363 27.07 -1.24 3.72
CA ARG A 363 27.80 -1.18 2.45
C ARG A 363 26.94 -0.63 1.32
N ILE A 364 25.65 -1.05 1.23
CA ILE A 364 24.69 -0.51 0.26
C ILE A 364 24.45 0.98 0.51
N ALA A 365 24.23 1.38 1.76
CA ALA A 365 24.02 2.78 2.13
C ALA A 365 25.18 3.69 1.72
N ARG A 366 26.41 3.16 1.72
CA ARG A 366 27.63 3.88 1.30
C ARG A 366 27.89 3.85 -0.21
N TYR A 367 27.21 2.97 -0.95
CA TYR A 367 27.43 2.82 -2.39
C TYR A 367 27.27 4.15 -3.14
N GLY A 368 26.22 4.92 -2.87
CA GLY A 368 25.97 6.19 -3.54
C GLY A 368 27.13 7.22 -3.40
N LYS A 369 27.90 7.17 -2.30
CA LYS A 369 29.11 7.99 -2.15
C LYS A 369 30.30 7.40 -2.88
N LYS A 370 30.46 6.08 -2.83
CA LYS A 370 31.62 5.37 -3.38
C LYS A 370 31.60 5.31 -4.91
N ILE A 371 30.44 5.32 -5.55
CA ILE A 371 30.33 5.20 -7.01
C ILE A 371 30.68 6.49 -7.76
N GLN A 372 30.78 7.62 -7.07
CA GLN A 372 31.12 8.90 -7.69
C GLN A 372 32.60 8.92 -8.05
N MET A 373 32.92 9.15 -9.33
CA MET A 373 34.27 9.36 -9.83
C MET A 373 34.77 10.76 -9.44
N ASN A 374 33.90 11.75 -9.52
CA ASN A 374 34.02 13.12 -9.01
C ASN A 374 32.71 13.50 -8.36
N GLU A 375 32.63 14.63 -7.66
CA GLU A 375 31.42 15.10 -7.01
C GLU A 375 30.25 15.18 -8.00
N GLY A 376 29.21 14.38 -7.75
CA GLY A 376 28.02 14.29 -8.57
C GLY A 376 28.17 13.52 -9.89
N VAL A 377 29.36 13.09 -10.27
CA VAL A 377 29.61 12.38 -11.54
C VAL A 377 29.73 10.88 -11.30
N CYS A 378 28.83 10.11 -11.90
CA CYS A 378 28.80 8.66 -11.80
C CYS A 378 28.98 7.99 -13.16
N PRO A 379 29.56 6.77 -13.21
CA PRO A 379 29.61 5.99 -14.44
C PRO A 379 28.21 5.57 -14.84
N ALA A 380 27.89 5.71 -16.14
CA ALA A 380 26.65 5.19 -16.71
C ALA A 380 26.90 3.75 -17.18
N TYR A 381 26.26 2.80 -16.52
CA TYR A 381 26.29 1.38 -16.90
C TYR A 381 24.91 0.76 -16.68
N SER A 382 24.67 -0.42 -17.27
CA SER A 382 23.37 -1.10 -17.26
C SER A 382 22.28 -0.14 -17.75
N ASP A 383 21.13 -0.08 -17.10
CA ASP A 383 20.01 0.81 -17.44
C ASP A 383 20.17 2.25 -16.91
N CYS A 384 21.38 2.63 -16.49
CA CYS A 384 21.65 3.96 -15.96
C CYS A 384 21.86 4.98 -17.07
N ARG A 385 21.09 6.06 -17.07
CA ARG A 385 21.27 7.18 -18.00
C ARG A 385 22.51 7.99 -17.62
N ILE A 386 23.18 8.54 -18.64
CA ILE A 386 24.27 9.51 -18.45
C ILE A 386 23.75 10.72 -17.67
N GLY A 387 24.56 11.20 -16.74
CA GLY A 387 24.25 12.39 -15.91
C GLY A 387 23.39 12.11 -14.69
N LEU A 388 23.02 10.85 -14.41
CA LEU A 388 22.39 10.51 -13.15
C LEU A 388 23.41 10.49 -12.01
N SER A 389 23.04 11.09 -10.89
CA SER A 389 23.78 11.08 -9.62
C SER A 389 22.97 10.42 -8.51
N PRO A 390 23.62 9.97 -7.43
CA PRO A 390 22.93 9.47 -6.26
C PRO A 390 22.00 10.53 -5.68
N ASP A 391 20.83 10.06 -5.26
CA ASP A 391 19.81 10.91 -4.68
C ASP A 391 20.30 11.52 -3.36
N ARG A 392 20.29 12.83 -3.25
CA ARG A 392 20.75 13.58 -2.06
C ARG A 392 20.00 13.19 -0.79
N PHE A 393 18.69 12.94 -0.91
CA PHE A 393 17.89 12.48 0.24
C PHE A 393 18.42 11.13 0.75
N ILE A 394 18.68 10.15 -0.15
CA ILE A 394 19.21 8.83 0.23
C ILE A 394 20.55 8.99 0.94
N LEU A 395 21.49 9.78 0.38
CA LEU A 395 22.80 10.00 0.97
C LEU A 395 22.69 10.61 2.38
N SER A 396 21.92 11.66 2.51
CA SER A 396 21.72 12.35 3.79
C SER A 396 20.97 11.47 4.81
N TYR A 397 19.94 10.75 4.38
CA TYR A 397 19.23 9.81 5.24
C TYR A 397 20.16 8.73 5.79
N CYS A 398 21.00 8.15 4.93
CA CYS A 398 21.96 7.12 5.33
C CYS A 398 23.01 7.67 6.30
N ASP A 399 23.52 8.87 6.07
CA ASP A 399 24.49 9.51 6.99
C ASP A 399 23.90 9.69 8.38
N ARG A 400 22.64 10.11 8.47
CA ARG A 400 21.94 10.26 9.75
C ARG A 400 21.67 8.89 10.41
N ALA A 401 21.21 7.90 9.62
CA ALA A 401 20.95 6.55 10.12
C ALA A 401 22.24 5.89 10.65
N LEU A 402 23.37 6.11 10.00
CA LEU A 402 24.68 5.58 10.41
C LEU A 402 25.38 6.45 11.46
N GLY A 403 24.78 7.55 11.89
CA GLY A 403 25.36 8.44 12.89
C GLY A 403 26.56 9.25 12.41
N VAL A 404 26.79 9.33 11.09
CA VAL A 404 27.85 10.15 10.48
C VAL A 404 27.58 11.64 10.68
N THR A 405 26.30 12.02 10.66
CA THR A 405 25.86 13.38 10.99
C THR A 405 24.66 13.34 11.91
N SER A 406 24.48 14.38 12.71
CA SER A 406 23.28 14.64 13.52
C SER A 406 22.44 15.79 12.95
N ALA A 407 22.84 16.38 11.82
CA ALA A 407 22.10 17.49 11.20
C ALA A 407 20.68 17.05 10.80
N GLU A 408 19.69 17.88 11.13
CA GLU A 408 18.33 17.70 10.65
C GLU A 408 18.19 18.29 9.25
N GLU A 409 17.43 17.59 8.40
CA GLU A 409 17.06 18.15 7.10
C GLU A 409 15.78 18.97 7.19
N GLN A 410 15.69 19.97 6.33
CA GLN A 410 14.42 20.69 6.16
C GLN A 410 13.42 19.78 5.44
N PRO A 411 12.18 19.68 5.95
CA PRO A 411 11.13 18.93 5.29
C PRO A 411 10.83 19.51 3.90
N VAL A 412 10.75 18.65 2.89
CA VAL A 412 10.44 19.03 1.51
C VAL A 412 9.05 18.52 1.14
N LEU A 413 8.25 19.40 0.53
CA LEU A 413 6.90 19.02 0.09
C LEU A 413 6.99 18.08 -1.12
N PRO A 414 6.33 16.91 -1.07
CA PRO A 414 6.41 15.92 -2.15
C PRO A 414 5.99 16.47 -3.52
N LYS A 415 6.78 16.18 -4.54
CA LYS A 415 6.47 16.40 -5.95
C LYS A 415 6.58 15.06 -6.67
N GLY A 416 5.80 14.87 -7.74
CA GLY A 416 5.88 13.65 -8.56
C GLY A 416 4.81 12.59 -8.24
N ASN A 417 4.91 11.45 -8.92
CA ASN A 417 3.82 10.46 -9.01
C ASN A 417 3.78 9.44 -7.86
N ASN A 418 4.88 9.29 -7.11
CA ASN A 418 5.01 8.29 -6.04
C ASN A 418 4.97 8.97 -4.67
N LEU A 419 3.77 9.40 -4.24
CA LEU A 419 3.62 10.11 -2.98
C LEU A 419 4.29 9.37 -1.82
N SER A 420 4.05 8.07 -1.67
CA SER A 420 4.57 7.30 -0.53
C SER A 420 6.10 7.35 -0.43
N LEU A 421 6.82 7.25 -1.55
CA LEU A 421 8.28 7.37 -1.57
C LEU A 421 8.76 8.78 -1.20
N HIS A 422 8.03 9.80 -1.63
CA HIS A 422 8.42 11.19 -1.38
C HIS A 422 7.95 11.73 -0.02
N LEU A 423 6.99 11.07 0.64
CA LEU A 423 6.64 11.40 2.02
C LEU A 423 7.82 11.24 2.99
N LEU A 424 8.82 10.44 2.63
CA LEU A 424 10.06 10.33 3.40
C LEU A 424 10.76 11.70 3.55
N GLU A 425 10.86 12.48 2.50
CA GLU A 425 11.49 13.81 2.55
C GLU A 425 10.71 14.78 3.44
N LEU A 426 9.40 14.61 3.50
CA LEU A 426 8.55 15.45 4.35
C LEU A 426 8.59 15.03 5.83
N PHE A 427 8.68 13.73 6.13
CA PHE A 427 8.43 13.22 7.49
C PHE A 427 9.66 12.59 8.17
N THR A 428 10.85 12.63 7.56
CA THR A 428 12.09 12.07 8.11
C THR A 428 13.18 13.10 8.32
N SER A 429 12.83 14.32 8.76
CA SER A 429 13.83 15.33 9.18
C SER A 429 14.77 14.78 10.26
N ARG A 430 14.24 13.90 11.13
CA ARG A 430 15.02 13.10 12.10
C ARG A 430 14.94 11.64 11.72
N VAL A 431 16.08 10.94 11.77
CA VAL A 431 16.20 9.51 11.46
C VAL A 431 16.74 8.78 12.67
N ALA A 432 16.13 7.64 12.99
CA ALA A 432 16.63 6.77 14.04
C ALA A 432 17.97 6.15 13.64
N LYS A 433 18.94 6.20 14.54
CA LYS A 433 20.26 5.61 14.31
C LYS A 433 20.16 4.08 14.33
N VAL A 434 20.93 3.45 13.45
CA VAL A 434 21.10 1.99 13.43
C VAL A 434 21.85 1.55 14.69
N GLY A 435 21.41 0.45 15.29
CA GLY A 435 22.10 -0.13 16.43
C GLY A 435 23.52 -0.59 16.06
N MET A 436 24.54 -0.18 16.83
CA MET A 436 25.94 -0.48 16.54
C MET A 436 26.32 -1.86 17.04
N THR A 437 26.15 -2.88 16.18
CA THR A 437 26.71 -4.22 16.38
C THR A 437 28.18 -4.26 15.95
N ASP A 438 28.93 -5.26 16.42
CA ASP A 438 30.35 -5.40 16.04
C ASP A 438 30.52 -5.57 14.51
N GLY A 439 29.65 -6.33 13.87
CA GLY A 439 29.64 -6.47 12.41
C GLY A 439 29.38 -5.17 11.66
N ILE A 440 28.56 -4.27 12.21
CA ILE A 440 28.33 -2.93 11.63
C ILE A 440 29.55 -2.03 11.86
N ARG A 441 30.15 -2.04 13.05
CA ARG A 441 31.36 -1.26 13.36
C ARG A 441 32.52 -1.58 12.44
N GLN A 442 32.69 -2.86 12.05
CA GLN A 442 33.77 -3.29 11.16
C GLN A 442 33.65 -2.78 9.71
N VAL A 443 32.47 -2.35 9.26
CA VAL A 443 32.21 -1.88 7.90
C VAL A 443 31.93 -0.38 7.81
N LEU A 444 31.79 0.30 8.95
CA LEU A 444 31.76 1.76 9.07
C LEU A 444 33.15 2.34 8.96
#